data_701acd993b21e11aefc099b3bdef1747
#
_entry.id   701acd993b21e11aefc099b3bdef1747
#
_cell.length_a   1.000
_cell.length_b   1.000
_cell.length_c   1.000
_cell.angle_alpha   90.00
_cell.angle_beta   90.00
_cell.angle_gamma   90.00
#
_symmetry.space_group_name_H-M   'P 1'
#
loop_
_entity.id
_entity.type
_entity.pdbx_description
1 polymer ?
#
loop_
_entity_poly.entity_id
_entity_poly.type
_entity_poly.pdbx_seq_one_letter_code
_entity_poly.pdbx_strand_id
1 'polypeptide(L)'
;MKKKKIISMLMVTVLSMGILAGCTGNKTQSKDNKVLNLYTSRHYETDDKLYEEFTNKTGVKVNVVEGNPDELLERLEREGADTEADLFITADAGRLDAAKKKGLLQSVDSKVLNKNIPDNLRDKDSNWFGLAVRARVLVYDKERVKPEELSTYEDLTEDKWNKKILTRSSGNIYNQSLLASFIAINGEEAAEKWAKGLVDNFARNPKGSDRDQAKAVVAGEGDVAIMNTYYVGKMLNSSEQEEVKVGEKVGVFFPNQDTTGTHVNVSAIGLTKDSKNKDNAIEFMEFLSSDFAQGQFAETNYEYPANPNVQPSELLKSWGAFKAQDINLSLLGEYNSKAVEIMNKVGWK
;
A
#
# COMPACT_ATOMS: atom_id res chain seq x y z
N MET A 1 -11.94 84.84 24.55
CA MET A 1 -11.57 85.15 25.99
C MET A 1 -10.64 84.05 26.44
N LYS A 2 -9.35 84.42 26.68
CA LYS A 2 -8.57 84.22 27.91
C LYS A 2 -8.33 82.74 28.30
N LYS A 3 -7.20 82.17 28.57
CA LYS A 3 -5.80 82.57 28.78
C LYS A 3 -5.02 81.25 28.89
N LYS A 4 -3.82 81.11 28.26
CA LYS A 4 -2.46 81.20 28.81
C LYS A 4 -2.26 80.36 30.09
N LYS A 5 -1.26 79.48 30.19
CA LYS A 5 0.20 79.66 30.32
C LYS A 5 0.80 78.21 30.43
N ILE A 6 1.88 77.75 29.78
CA ILE A 6 3.31 78.07 29.83
C ILE A 6 4.05 77.44 31.07
N ILE A 7 5.21 76.76 30.74
CA ILE A 7 6.46 76.58 31.49
C ILE A 7 6.49 75.37 32.46
N SER A 8 7.50 74.50 32.55
CA SER A 8 8.95 74.55 32.32
C SER A 8 9.53 73.16 32.46
N MET A 9 10.29 72.61 31.56
CA MET A 9 11.75 72.46 31.58
C MET A 9 12.39 72.13 32.94
N LEU A 10 12.86 70.88 33.09
CA LEU A 10 14.18 70.64 33.72
C LEU A 10 14.81 69.35 33.18
N MET A 11 16.01 69.57 32.74
CA MET A 11 16.99 68.64 32.20
C MET A 11 17.81 68.09 33.36
N VAL A 12 17.96 66.74 33.44
CA VAL A 12 19.13 66.20 34.19
C VAL A 12 19.63 64.96 33.37
N THR A 13 20.83 65.18 32.92
CA THR A 13 21.76 64.24 32.33
C THR A 13 22.45 63.46 33.43
N VAL A 14 22.50 62.15 33.38
CA VAL A 14 23.55 61.35 34.02
C VAL A 14 23.95 60.20 33.14
N LEU A 15 25.18 60.13 32.96
CA LEU A 15 26.10 59.34 32.18
C LEU A 15 26.24 57.90 32.73
N SER A 16 26.52 56.98 31.84
CA SER A 16 27.61 56.00 31.86
C SER A 16 27.34 54.54 32.14
N MET A 17 27.99 53.73 31.25
CA MET A 17 28.54 52.38 31.37
C MET A 17 27.49 51.23 31.34
N GLY A 18 27.32 50.48 30.28
CA GLY A 18 28.35 49.65 29.63
C GLY A 18 28.33 48.26 30.24
N ILE A 19 27.60 47.32 29.66
CA ILE A 19 27.86 45.90 29.89
C ILE A 19 27.54 45.14 28.60
N LEU A 20 28.45 44.28 28.22
CA LEU A 20 28.47 43.37 27.10
C LEU A 20 27.20 42.59 26.97
N ALA A 21 26.60 42.69 25.82
CA ALA A 21 25.54 41.79 25.37
C ALA A 21 26.15 40.43 24.99
N GLY A 22 25.81 39.42 25.75
CA GLY A 22 25.93 38.03 25.31
C GLY A 22 25.02 37.80 24.10
N CYS A 23 25.61 37.36 23.00
CA CYS A 23 24.87 36.77 21.89
C CYS A 23 24.19 35.49 22.36
N THR A 24 22.99 35.59 22.87
CA THR A 24 22.06 34.48 22.89
C THR A 24 21.52 34.36 21.47
N GLY A 25 22.06 33.38 20.73
CA GLY A 25 21.47 32.96 19.49
C GLY A 25 20.00 32.62 19.76
N ASN A 26 19.11 33.43 19.23
CA ASN A 26 17.72 33.02 19.02
C ASN A 26 17.75 31.80 18.13
N LYS A 27 17.74 30.61 18.73
CA LYS A 27 17.10 29.46 18.06
C LYS A 27 15.67 29.93 17.86
N THR A 28 15.34 30.29 16.65
CA THR A 28 13.98 30.28 16.16
C THR A 28 13.49 28.88 16.47
N GLN A 29 12.78 28.71 17.59
CA GLN A 29 11.87 27.56 17.74
C GLN A 29 10.91 27.69 16.57
N SER A 30 11.13 26.86 15.56
CA SER A 30 10.07 26.52 14.65
C SER A 30 8.89 26.17 15.55
N LYS A 31 7.76 26.85 15.40
CA LYS A 31 6.50 26.36 15.96
C LYS A 31 6.41 24.92 15.48
N ASP A 32 6.60 23.96 16.38
CA ASP A 32 6.33 22.57 16.08
C ASP A 32 4.89 22.51 15.58
N ASN A 33 4.75 22.44 14.26
CA ASN A 33 3.46 22.33 13.62
C ASN A 33 3.05 20.88 13.85
N LYS A 34 2.33 20.62 14.95
CA LYS A 34 1.91 19.29 15.37
C LYS A 34 0.77 18.78 14.49
N VAL A 35 1.02 18.77 13.18
CA VAL A 35 0.10 18.25 12.17
C VAL A 35 0.85 17.42 11.15
N LEU A 36 0.11 16.50 10.55
CA LEU A 36 0.51 15.67 9.45
C LEU A 36 -0.66 15.53 8.48
N ASN A 37 -0.44 15.76 7.19
CA ASN A 37 -1.48 15.64 6.16
C ASN A 37 -1.22 14.38 5.32
N LEU A 38 -2.17 13.48 5.34
CA LEU A 38 -2.11 12.18 4.71
C LEU A 38 -3.11 12.08 3.54
N TYR A 39 -2.63 11.79 2.34
CA TYR A 39 -3.47 11.32 1.22
C TYR A 39 -3.44 9.80 1.19
N THR A 40 -4.60 9.18 1.28
CA THR A 40 -4.69 7.71 1.33
C THR A 40 -5.83 7.15 0.51
N SER A 41 -5.57 6.03 -0.18
CA SER A 41 -6.62 5.21 -0.78
C SER A 41 -7.06 4.05 0.12
N ARG A 42 -6.52 3.95 1.31
CA ARG A 42 -6.96 3.00 2.34
C ARG A 42 -8.10 3.64 3.14
N HIS A 43 -9.10 2.85 3.48
CA HIS A 43 -10.32 3.27 4.18
C HIS A 43 -10.77 2.18 5.16
N TYR A 44 -9.84 1.69 5.97
CA TYR A 44 -10.13 0.65 6.94
C TYR A 44 -10.20 1.24 8.35
N GLU A 45 -11.19 0.82 9.13
CA GLU A 45 -11.35 1.22 10.54
C GLU A 45 -10.07 1.04 11.38
N THR A 46 -9.24 0.06 11.00
CA THR A 46 -7.93 -0.16 11.63
C THR A 46 -6.97 1.00 11.39
N ASP A 47 -7.00 1.55 10.19
CA ASP A 47 -6.12 2.66 9.83
C ASP A 47 -6.46 3.89 10.69
N ASP A 48 -7.76 4.19 10.89
CA ASP A 48 -8.21 5.29 11.74
C ASP A 48 -7.75 5.12 13.19
N LYS A 49 -7.85 3.92 13.74
CA LYS A 49 -7.35 3.61 15.09
C LYS A 49 -5.84 3.82 15.23
N LEU A 50 -5.07 3.47 14.20
CA LEU A 50 -3.64 3.72 14.19
C LEU A 50 -3.30 5.22 14.12
N TYR A 51 -4.08 6.01 13.37
CA TYR A 51 -3.90 7.45 13.29
C TYR A 51 -4.22 8.14 14.62
N GLU A 52 -5.27 7.70 15.31
CA GLU A 52 -5.60 8.15 16.67
C GLU A 52 -4.51 7.78 17.67
N GLU A 53 -4.01 6.54 17.62
CA GLU A 53 -2.95 6.08 18.53
C GLU A 53 -1.65 6.86 18.33
N PHE A 54 -1.27 7.15 17.08
CA PHE A 54 -0.14 8.02 16.77
C PHE A 54 -0.33 9.42 17.36
N THR A 55 -1.51 9.99 17.17
CA THR A 55 -1.86 11.30 17.72
C THR A 55 -1.78 11.31 19.25
N ASN A 56 -2.27 10.26 19.91
CA ASN A 56 -2.23 10.13 21.37
C ASN A 56 -0.80 10.04 21.92
N LYS A 57 0.08 9.36 21.17
CA LYS A 57 1.49 9.17 21.57
C LYS A 57 2.35 10.40 21.36
N THR A 58 2.16 11.13 20.27
CA THR A 58 3.08 12.17 19.80
C THR A 58 2.49 13.58 19.98
N GLY A 59 1.18 13.68 20.08
CA GLY A 59 0.43 14.93 19.99
C GLY A 59 0.36 15.52 18.57
N VAL A 60 0.83 14.79 17.55
CA VAL A 60 0.75 15.18 16.14
C VAL A 60 -0.62 14.75 15.59
N LYS A 61 -1.42 15.71 15.16
CA LYS A 61 -2.72 15.45 14.55
C LYS A 61 -2.55 14.97 13.12
N VAL A 62 -3.15 13.83 12.77
CA VAL A 62 -3.21 13.31 11.41
C VAL A 62 -4.48 13.84 10.73
N ASN A 63 -4.32 14.64 9.68
CA ASN A 63 -5.41 15.07 8.82
C ASN A 63 -5.44 14.15 7.60
N VAL A 64 -6.56 13.51 7.36
CA VAL A 64 -6.70 12.47 6.33
C VAL A 64 -7.54 12.99 5.16
N VAL A 65 -7.04 12.78 3.96
CA VAL A 65 -7.80 12.93 2.71
C VAL A 65 -7.88 11.56 2.06
N GLU A 66 -9.07 10.98 2.08
CA GLU A 66 -9.34 9.72 1.42
C GLU A 66 -9.82 9.93 -0.01
N GLY A 67 -9.45 9.01 -0.91
CA GLY A 67 -9.90 9.06 -2.28
C GLY A 67 -9.50 7.86 -3.13
N ASN A 68 -9.95 7.90 -4.38
CA ASN A 68 -9.49 6.96 -5.38
C ASN A 68 -7.97 7.12 -5.59
N PRO A 69 -7.20 6.03 -5.64
CA PRO A 69 -5.74 6.13 -5.71
C PRO A 69 -5.23 6.87 -6.95
N ASP A 70 -5.87 6.70 -8.09
CA ASP A 70 -5.44 7.34 -9.33
C ASP A 70 -5.80 8.84 -9.31
N GLU A 71 -6.97 9.21 -8.76
CA GLU A 71 -7.37 10.61 -8.54
C GLU A 71 -6.48 11.33 -7.53
N LEU A 72 -6.05 10.64 -6.45
CA LEU A 72 -5.11 11.20 -5.48
C LEU A 72 -3.73 11.43 -6.09
N LEU A 73 -3.27 10.52 -6.95
CA LEU A 73 -2.02 10.68 -7.67
C LEU A 73 -2.07 11.88 -8.63
N GLU A 74 -3.15 12.01 -9.41
CA GLU A 74 -3.39 13.15 -10.29
C GLU A 74 -3.52 14.47 -9.49
N ARG A 75 -4.12 14.41 -8.32
CA ARG A 75 -4.23 15.54 -7.41
C ARG A 75 -2.86 16.01 -6.94
N LEU A 76 -2.00 15.10 -6.46
CA LEU A 76 -0.62 15.40 -6.08
C LEU A 76 0.17 16.04 -7.22
N GLU A 77 0.03 15.49 -8.44
CA GLU A 77 0.68 16.04 -9.64
C GLU A 77 0.22 17.45 -9.96
N ARG A 78 -1.07 17.72 -9.89
CA ARG A 78 -1.66 19.05 -10.16
C ARG A 78 -1.31 20.08 -9.08
N GLU A 79 -1.25 19.67 -7.82
CA GLU A 79 -0.89 20.54 -6.71
C GLU A 79 0.62 20.88 -6.72
N GLY A 80 1.47 19.95 -7.16
CA GLY A 80 2.90 20.16 -7.27
C GLY A 80 3.52 20.64 -5.94
N ALA A 81 4.29 21.73 -6.00
CA ALA A 81 4.93 22.32 -4.81
C ALA A 81 3.95 22.95 -3.81
N ASP A 82 2.72 23.21 -4.22
CA ASP A 82 1.68 23.77 -3.36
C ASP A 82 0.88 22.70 -2.62
N THR A 83 1.19 21.41 -2.82
CA THR A 83 0.51 20.34 -2.10
C THR A 83 0.59 20.52 -0.58
N GLU A 84 -0.52 20.21 0.09
CA GLU A 84 -0.54 20.13 1.54
C GLU A 84 -0.21 18.71 2.04
N ALA A 85 -0.24 17.71 1.15
CA ALA A 85 0.03 16.33 1.52
C ALA A 85 1.50 16.15 1.94
N ASP A 86 1.71 15.59 3.12
CA ASP A 86 3.02 15.19 3.60
C ASP A 86 3.32 13.74 3.21
N LEU A 87 2.29 12.90 3.23
CA LEU A 87 2.40 11.47 2.94
C LEU A 87 1.35 11.02 1.91
N PHE A 88 1.73 10.04 1.11
CA PHE A 88 0.83 9.33 0.21
C PHE A 88 0.84 7.83 0.53
N ILE A 89 -0.33 7.27 0.88
CA ILE A 89 -0.52 5.83 1.08
C ILE A 89 -1.44 5.28 0.00
N THR A 90 -1.00 4.24 -0.68
CA THR A 90 -1.84 3.53 -1.64
C THR A 90 -1.58 2.04 -1.64
N ALA A 91 -2.54 1.30 -2.13
CA ALA A 91 -2.38 -0.11 -2.42
C ALA A 91 -1.70 -0.28 -3.77
N ASP A 92 -0.72 -1.21 -3.80
CA ASP A 92 0.09 -1.59 -4.94
C ASP A 92 1.37 -0.78 -5.15
N ALA A 93 2.52 -1.49 -5.12
CA ALA A 93 3.84 -0.91 -5.33
C ALA A 93 3.97 -0.21 -6.69
N GLY A 94 3.27 -0.69 -7.72
CA GLY A 94 3.27 -0.07 -9.05
C GLY A 94 2.77 1.37 -9.04
N ARG A 95 1.79 1.71 -8.19
CA ARG A 95 1.32 3.09 -8.03
C ARG A 95 2.33 3.99 -7.33
N LEU A 96 3.01 3.48 -6.31
CA LEU A 96 4.08 4.23 -5.63
C LEU A 96 5.25 4.48 -6.58
N ASP A 97 5.59 3.49 -7.42
CA ASP A 97 6.61 3.66 -8.44
C ASP A 97 6.19 4.70 -9.50
N ALA A 98 4.92 4.72 -9.89
CA ALA A 98 4.38 5.77 -10.77
C ALA A 98 4.49 7.17 -10.13
N ALA A 99 4.18 7.31 -8.83
CA ALA A 99 4.37 8.56 -8.09
C ALA A 99 5.84 8.99 -8.05
N LYS A 100 6.75 8.04 -7.81
CA LYS A 100 8.21 8.25 -7.86
C LYS A 100 8.66 8.73 -9.24
N LYS A 101 8.27 8.04 -10.32
CA LYS A 101 8.62 8.39 -11.71
C LYS A 101 8.16 9.79 -12.11
N LYS A 102 7.04 10.24 -11.57
CA LYS A 102 6.53 11.61 -11.73
C LYS A 102 7.27 12.63 -10.84
N GLY A 103 8.22 12.21 -10.02
CA GLY A 103 8.96 13.08 -9.11
C GLY A 103 8.12 13.66 -7.96
N LEU A 104 7.05 12.96 -7.56
CA LEU A 104 6.13 13.38 -6.50
C LEU A 104 6.55 12.90 -5.11
N LEU A 105 7.53 12.01 -5.03
CA LEU A 105 8.06 11.46 -3.79
C LEU A 105 9.52 11.87 -3.60
N GLN A 106 9.97 11.91 -2.34
CA GLN A 106 11.37 12.08 -1.97
C GLN A 106 11.87 10.87 -1.18
N SER A 107 13.18 10.63 -1.22
CA SER A 107 13.80 9.57 -0.45
C SER A 107 13.79 9.86 1.04
N VAL A 108 13.68 8.80 1.84
CA VAL A 108 13.72 8.84 3.30
C VAL A 108 14.88 8.00 3.79
N ASP A 109 15.82 8.63 4.50
CA ASP A 109 16.89 7.93 5.22
C ASP A 109 16.47 7.72 6.68
N SER A 110 15.93 6.55 6.98
CA SER A 110 15.55 6.14 8.34
C SER A 110 16.10 4.75 8.67
N LYS A 111 16.91 4.69 9.71
CA LYS A 111 17.42 3.40 10.23
C LYS A 111 16.29 2.49 10.74
N VAL A 112 15.20 3.07 11.25
CA VAL A 112 14.04 2.33 11.74
C VAL A 112 13.31 1.67 10.58
N LEU A 113 12.98 2.44 9.55
CA LEU A 113 12.32 1.91 8.35
C LEU A 113 13.19 0.85 7.66
N ASN A 114 14.49 1.13 7.52
CA ASN A 114 15.43 0.19 6.91
C ASN A 114 15.58 -1.12 7.68
N LYS A 115 15.44 -1.08 9.00
CA LYS A 115 15.46 -2.27 9.86
C LYS A 115 14.14 -3.05 9.81
N ASN A 116 13.01 -2.35 9.79
CA ASN A 116 11.70 -2.95 9.93
C ASN A 116 11.11 -3.45 8.60
N ILE A 117 11.52 -2.85 7.47
CA ILE A 117 10.97 -3.18 6.16
C ILE A 117 12.09 -3.75 5.27
N PRO A 118 11.98 -5.02 4.86
CA PRO A 118 12.96 -5.69 3.98
C PRO A 118 13.16 -4.97 2.64
N ASP A 119 14.36 -5.10 2.06
CA ASP A 119 14.75 -4.42 0.83
C ASP A 119 13.84 -4.73 -0.36
N ASN A 120 13.30 -5.94 -0.45
CA ASN A 120 12.39 -6.33 -1.51
C ASN A 120 10.98 -5.73 -1.37
N LEU A 121 10.59 -5.28 -0.16
CA LEU A 121 9.29 -4.66 0.12
C LEU A 121 9.35 -3.13 0.17
N ARG A 122 10.44 -2.52 -0.26
CA ARG A 122 10.60 -1.05 -0.35
C ARG A 122 11.25 -0.65 -1.66
N ASP A 123 11.13 0.62 -2.00
CA ASP A 123 11.81 1.18 -3.15
C ASP A 123 13.35 1.12 -2.96
N LYS A 124 14.05 0.75 -4.02
CA LYS A 124 15.52 0.68 -4.02
C LYS A 124 16.22 2.00 -3.69
N ASP A 125 15.56 3.14 -3.99
CA ASP A 125 16.04 4.48 -3.68
C ASP A 125 15.33 5.09 -2.46
N SER A 126 14.60 4.26 -1.68
CA SER A 126 13.91 4.64 -0.44
C SER A 126 12.84 5.73 -0.61
N ASN A 127 12.17 5.80 -1.76
CA ASN A 127 11.07 6.75 -1.97
C ASN A 127 9.72 6.25 -1.41
N TRP A 128 9.58 4.96 -1.19
CA TRP A 128 8.41 4.37 -0.55
C TRP A 128 8.75 3.09 0.22
N PHE A 129 7.91 2.74 1.21
CA PHE A 129 8.08 1.60 2.10
C PHE A 129 6.77 0.83 2.21
N GLY A 130 6.85 -0.50 2.15
CA GLY A 130 5.70 -1.38 2.37
C GLY A 130 5.20 -1.32 3.80
N LEU A 131 3.87 -1.26 3.97
CA LEU A 131 3.22 -1.27 5.28
C LEU A 131 2.54 -2.61 5.58
N ALA A 132 1.94 -3.23 4.58
CA ALA A 132 1.25 -4.50 4.72
C ALA A 132 1.38 -5.28 3.42
N VAL A 133 1.49 -6.61 3.53
CA VAL A 133 1.71 -7.52 2.41
C VAL A 133 0.46 -8.34 2.14
N ARG A 134 0.13 -8.54 0.89
CA ARG A 134 -0.91 -9.45 0.43
C ARG A 134 -0.37 -10.39 -0.63
N ALA A 135 -0.77 -11.64 -0.56
CA ALA A 135 -0.46 -12.62 -1.59
C ALA A 135 -1.61 -12.70 -2.61
N ARG A 136 -1.26 -12.87 -3.87
CA ARG A 136 -2.21 -13.16 -4.95
C ARG A 136 -2.30 -14.65 -5.10
N VAL A 137 -3.37 -15.26 -4.64
CA VAL A 137 -3.53 -16.71 -4.47
C VAL A 137 -4.54 -17.30 -5.43
N LEU A 138 -4.57 -18.61 -5.50
CA LEU A 138 -5.66 -19.36 -6.12
C LEU A 138 -6.70 -19.65 -5.05
N VAL A 139 -7.91 -19.16 -5.29
CA VAL A 139 -9.07 -19.45 -4.44
C VAL A 139 -9.97 -20.42 -5.20
N TYR A 140 -10.29 -21.54 -4.60
CA TYR A 140 -10.97 -22.66 -5.24
C TYR A 140 -12.15 -23.15 -4.41
N ASP A 141 -13.10 -23.81 -5.05
CA ASP A 141 -14.20 -24.48 -4.37
C ASP A 141 -13.75 -25.81 -3.77
N LYS A 142 -13.85 -25.95 -2.45
CA LYS A 142 -13.39 -27.14 -1.70
C LYS A 142 -14.10 -28.43 -2.07
N GLU A 143 -15.31 -28.36 -2.65
CA GLU A 143 -16.08 -29.54 -3.03
C GLU A 143 -15.75 -30.02 -4.44
N ARG A 144 -15.28 -29.11 -5.33
CA ARG A 144 -15.02 -29.42 -6.74
C ARG A 144 -13.56 -29.56 -7.12
N VAL A 145 -12.66 -28.91 -6.38
CA VAL A 145 -11.21 -28.91 -6.65
C VAL A 145 -10.47 -29.42 -5.42
N LYS A 146 -9.56 -30.37 -5.63
CA LYS A 146 -8.65 -30.80 -4.58
C LYS A 146 -7.36 -29.99 -4.62
N PRO A 147 -6.76 -29.64 -3.48
CA PRO A 147 -5.49 -28.88 -3.44
C PRO A 147 -4.38 -29.51 -4.29
N GLU A 148 -4.36 -30.83 -4.41
CA GLU A 148 -3.36 -31.60 -5.18
C GLU A 148 -3.49 -31.42 -6.69
N GLU A 149 -4.59 -30.87 -7.18
CA GLU A 149 -4.82 -30.53 -8.59
C GLU A 149 -4.20 -29.16 -8.95
N LEU A 150 -3.87 -28.35 -7.91
CA LEU A 150 -3.31 -27.01 -8.04
C LEU A 150 -1.79 -27.06 -7.90
N SER A 151 -1.06 -26.22 -8.63
CA SER A 151 0.40 -26.16 -8.55
C SER A 151 0.94 -24.74 -8.75
N THR A 152 0.96 -24.25 -9.96
CA THR A 152 1.57 -22.95 -10.30
C THR A 152 0.55 -22.05 -11.03
N TYR A 153 0.86 -20.78 -11.19
CA TYR A 153 0.08 -19.90 -12.07
C TYR A 153 0.16 -20.38 -13.53
N GLU A 154 1.30 -20.92 -13.93
CA GLU A 154 1.55 -21.43 -15.28
C GLU A 154 0.63 -22.62 -15.58
N ASP A 155 0.41 -23.49 -14.61
CA ASP A 155 -0.51 -24.63 -14.71
C ASP A 155 -1.95 -24.24 -15.07
N LEU A 156 -2.37 -23.01 -14.72
CA LEU A 156 -3.70 -22.51 -15.08
C LEU A 156 -3.92 -22.34 -16.60
N THR A 157 -2.88 -22.48 -17.40
CA THR A 157 -2.97 -22.45 -18.88
C THR A 157 -3.23 -23.82 -19.49
N GLU A 158 -3.26 -24.89 -18.70
CA GLU A 158 -3.52 -26.25 -19.18
C GLU A 158 -4.99 -26.50 -19.48
N ASP A 159 -5.26 -27.43 -20.38
CA ASP A 159 -6.61 -27.80 -20.86
C ASP A 159 -7.58 -28.22 -19.73
N LYS A 160 -7.06 -28.81 -18.64
CA LYS A 160 -7.87 -29.19 -17.48
C LYS A 160 -8.62 -27.99 -16.84
N TRP A 161 -8.13 -26.77 -17.06
CA TRP A 161 -8.72 -25.52 -16.57
C TRP A 161 -9.57 -24.78 -17.60
N ASN A 162 -9.82 -25.37 -18.77
CA ASN A 162 -10.61 -24.73 -19.83
C ASN A 162 -11.99 -24.28 -19.31
N LYS A 163 -12.28 -22.99 -19.44
CA LYS A 163 -13.51 -22.33 -18.95
C LYS A 163 -13.77 -22.49 -17.44
N LYS A 164 -12.70 -22.57 -16.64
CA LYS A 164 -12.80 -22.73 -15.18
C LYS A 164 -12.18 -21.60 -14.39
N ILE A 165 -11.43 -20.69 -15.02
CA ILE A 165 -10.70 -19.63 -14.34
C ILE A 165 -11.51 -18.35 -14.26
N LEU A 166 -11.58 -17.78 -13.08
CA LEU A 166 -12.22 -16.50 -12.78
C LEU A 166 -11.18 -15.47 -12.35
N THR A 167 -11.28 -14.26 -12.87
CA THR A 167 -10.41 -13.15 -12.50
C THR A 167 -11.08 -11.82 -12.78
N ARG A 168 -10.47 -10.73 -12.31
CA ARG A 168 -10.88 -9.35 -12.57
C ARG A 168 -10.40 -8.90 -13.97
N SER A 169 -10.92 -7.77 -14.43
CA SER A 169 -10.52 -7.18 -15.70
C SER A 169 -9.05 -6.73 -15.71
N SER A 170 -8.51 -6.51 -16.91
CA SER A 170 -7.17 -5.96 -17.13
C SER A 170 -6.98 -4.54 -16.55
N GLY A 171 -8.06 -3.78 -16.39
CA GLY A 171 -8.02 -2.48 -15.71
C GLY A 171 -7.69 -2.55 -14.22
N ASN A 172 -7.67 -3.76 -13.64
CA ASN A 172 -7.35 -3.93 -12.24
C ASN A 172 -5.84 -3.99 -12.01
N ILE A 173 -5.32 -3.08 -11.17
CA ILE A 173 -3.89 -2.97 -10.89
C ILE A 173 -3.28 -4.27 -10.33
N TYR A 174 -4.03 -5.10 -9.57
CA TYR A 174 -3.49 -6.33 -9.01
C TYR A 174 -3.18 -7.38 -10.08
N ASN A 175 -3.97 -7.42 -11.16
CA ASN A 175 -3.69 -8.29 -12.31
C ASN A 175 -2.53 -7.75 -13.14
N GLN A 176 -2.45 -6.42 -13.30
CA GLN A 176 -1.32 -5.77 -13.98
C GLN A 176 -0.01 -6.07 -13.24
N SER A 177 0.00 -5.95 -11.91
CA SER A 177 1.17 -6.25 -11.08
C SER A 177 1.53 -7.74 -11.11
N LEU A 178 0.56 -8.64 -11.12
CA LEU A 178 0.83 -10.06 -11.29
C LEU A 178 1.53 -10.32 -12.64
N LEU A 179 1.02 -9.78 -13.74
CA LEU A 179 1.65 -9.94 -15.05
C LEU A 179 3.02 -9.24 -15.12
N ALA A 180 3.16 -8.07 -14.49
CA ALA A 180 4.45 -7.38 -14.38
C ALA A 180 5.50 -8.25 -13.64
N SER A 181 5.09 -9.00 -12.61
CA SER A 181 5.99 -9.93 -11.92
C SER A 181 6.41 -11.08 -12.82
N PHE A 182 5.51 -11.58 -13.69
CA PHE A 182 5.86 -12.59 -14.69
C PHE A 182 6.89 -12.07 -15.69
N ILE A 183 6.73 -10.82 -16.15
CA ILE A 183 7.72 -10.19 -17.04
C ILE A 183 9.07 -10.09 -16.34
N ALA A 184 9.09 -9.64 -15.09
CA ALA A 184 10.32 -9.48 -14.31
C ALA A 184 11.07 -10.81 -14.12
N ILE A 185 10.37 -11.92 -13.94
CA ILE A 185 10.96 -13.24 -13.65
C ILE A 185 11.25 -14.02 -14.93
N ASN A 186 10.33 -14.04 -15.88
CA ASN A 186 10.34 -14.96 -17.02
C ASN A 186 10.57 -14.27 -18.37
N GLY A 187 10.58 -12.92 -18.40
CA GLY A 187 10.64 -12.13 -19.63
C GLY A 187 9.28 -11.96 -20.33
N GLU A 188 9.24 -11.03 -21.29
CA GLU A 188 8.01 -10.59 -21.97
C GLU A 188 7.33 -11.73 -22.76
N GLU A 189 8.11 -12.51 -23.51
CA GLU A 189 7.56 -13.60 -24.36
C GLU A 189 6.86 -14.66 -23.53
N ALA A 190 7.49 -15.12 -22.44
CA ALA A 190 6.90 -16.12 -21.55
C ALA A 190 5.66 -15.57 -20.83
N ALA A 191 5.70 -14.30 -20.40
CA ALA A 191 4.56 -13.63 -19.77
C ALA A 191 3.38 -13.47 -20.74
N GLU A 192 3.64 -13.12 -22.01
CA GLU A 192 2.60 -13.04 -23.05
C GLU A 192 1.97 -14.39 -23.32
N LYS A 193 2.79 -15.44 -23.45
CA LYS A 193 2.30 -16.81 -23.66
C LYS A 193 1.41 -17.25 -22.50
N TRP A 194 1.85 -17.01 -21.25
CA TRP A 194 1.06 -17.31 -20.07
C TRP A 194 -0.27 -16.55 -20.07
N ALA A 195 -0.23 -15.23 -20.27
CA ALA A 195 -1.43 -14.39 -20.28
C ALA A 195 -2.44 -14.84 -21.34
N LYS A 196 -1.96 -15.24 -22.54
CA LYS A 196 -2.81 -15.79 -23.62
C LYS A 196 -3.49 -17.10 -23.21
N GLY A 197 -2.72 -18.06 -22.69
CA GLY A 197 -3.27 -19.35 -22.23
C GLY A 197 -4.27 -19.17 -21.08
N LEU A 198 -4.00 -18.21 -20.17
CA LEU A 198 -4.92 -17.90 -19.08
C LEU A 198 -6.24 -17.33 -19.60
N VAL A 199 -6.20 -16.42 -20.61
CA VAL A 199 -7.39 -15.84 -21.25
C VAL A 199 -8.23 -16.92 -21.93
N ASP A 200 -7.59 -17.88 -22.58
CA ASP A 200 -8.28 -19.00 -23.25
C ASP A 200 -9.05 -19.88 -22.24
N ASN A 201 -8.62 -19.91 -20.98
CA ASN A 201 -9.22 -20.69 -19.89
C ASN A 201 -10.22 -19.92 -19.03
N PHE A 202 -10.51 -18.66 -19.34
CA PHE A 202 -11.50 -17.89 -18.59
C PHE A 202 -12.90 -18.50 -18.67
N ALA A 203 -13.54 -18.67 -17.52
CA ALA A 203 -14.91 -19.16 -17.42
C ALA A 203 -15.92 -18.18 -18.02
N ARG A 204 -15.61 -16.90 -17.94
CA ARG A 204 -16.42 -15.78 -18.45
C ARG A 204 -15.55 -14.55 -18.71
N ASN A 205 -16.12 -13.54 -19.35
CA ASN A 205 -15.46 -12.24 -19.42
C ASN A 205 -15.14 -11.72 -18.00
N PRO A 206 -13.90 -11.29 -17.75
CA PRO A 206 -13.49 -10.75 -16.47
C PRO A 206 -14.36 -9.56 -16.03
N LYS A 207 -14.84 -9.58 -14.78
CA LYS A 207 -15.69 -8.53 -14.21
C LYS A 207 -15.73 -8.60 -12.69
N GLY A 208 -16.12 -7.51 -12.05
CA GLY A 208 -16.34 -7.45 -10.60
C GLY A 208 -15.07 -7.35 -9.76
N SER A 209 -15.23 -7.44 -8.45
CA SER A 209 -14.19 -7.41 -7.43
C SER A 209 -13.64 -8.81 -7.12
N ASP A 210 -12.59 -8.91 -6.28
CA ASP A 210 -12.11 -10.22 -5.81
C ASP A 210 -13.20 -10.99 -5.04
N ARG A 211 -14.05 -10.31 -4.23
CA ARG A 211 -15.18 -10.96 -3.57
C ARG A 211 -16.18 -11.54 -4.57
N ASP A 212 -16.42 -10.84 -5.70
CA ASP A 212 -17.31 -11.34 -6.74
C ASP A 212 -16.73 -12.57 -7.45
N GLN A 213 -15.39 -12.70 -7.52
CA GLN A 213 -14.76 -13.92 -8.02
C GLN A 213 -15.02 -15.11 -7.07
N ALA A 214 -14.85 -14.92 -5.74
CA ALA A 214 -15.14 -15.96 -4.76
C ALA A 214 -16.61 -16.39 -4.78
N LYS A 215 -17.55 -15.43 -4.88
CA LYS A 215 -18.98 -15.69 -5.02
C LYS A 215 -19.28 -16.48 -6.30
N ALA A 216 -18.62 -16.15 -7.41
CA ALA A 216 -18.77 -16.84 -8.69
C ALA A 216 -18.20 -18.28 -8.64
N VAL A 217 -17.07 -18.48 -7.94
CA VAL A 217 -16.54 -19.82 -7.65
C VAL A 217 -17.58 -20.66 -6.93
N VAL A 218 -18.13 -20.18 -5.82
CA VAL A 218 -19.16 -20.93 -5.04
C VAL A 218 -20.45 -21.14 -5.84
N ALA A 219 -20.80 -20.21 -6.73
CA ALA A 219 -21.96 -20.35 -7.63
C ALA A 219 -21.74 -21.34 -8.80
N GLY A 220 -20.51 -21.85 -8.98
CA GLY A 220 -20.18 -22.80 -10.06
C GLY A 220 -19.97 -22.15 -11.43
N GLU A 221 -19.76 -20.82 -11.49
CA GLU A 221 -19.40 -20.14 -12.75
C GLU A 221 -17.98 -20.49 -13.23
N GLY A 222 -17.11 -20.90 -12.32
CA GLY A 222 -15.77 -21.39 -12.52
C GLY A 222 -15.31 -22.14 -11.28
N ASP A 223 -14.16 -22.79 -11.35
CA ASP A 223 -13.66 -23.65 -10.27
C ASP A 223 -12.57 -22.98 -9.45
N VAL A 224 -11.79 -22.07 -10.07
CA VAL A 224 -10.64 -21.38 -9.47
C VAL A 224 -10.68 -19.89 -9.79
N ALA A 225 -10.36 -19.08 -8.80
CA ALA A 225 -10.23 -17.63 -8.97
C ALA A 225 -8.83 -17.13 -8.53
N ILE A 226 -8.28 -16.15 -9.26
CA ILE A 226 -7.07 -15.44 -8.87
C ILE A 226 -7.48 -14.20 -8.06
N MET A 227 -7.16 -14.17 -6.76
CA MET A 227 -7.54 -13.06 -5.89
C MET A 227 -6.55 -12.85 -4.73
N ASN A 228 -6.67 -11.72 -4.03
CA ASN A 228 -5.81 -11.44 -2.88
C ASN A 228 -6.31 -12.13 -1.62
N THR A 229 -5.38 -12.59 -0.78
CA THR A 229 -5.64 -13.34 0.47
C THR A 229 -6.59 -12.62 1.41
N TYR A 230 -6.38 -11.31 1.65
CA TYR A 230 -7.14 -10.57 2.67
C TYR A 230 -8.65 -10.51 2.38
N TYR A 231 -9.07 -10.68 1.13
CA TYR A 231 -10.51 -10.73 0.82
C TYR A 231 -11.18 -11.97 1.39
N VAL A 232 -10.50 -13.12 1.39
CA VAL A 232 -11.02 -14.34 2.05
C VAL A 232 -11.10 -14.10 3.55
N GLY A 233 -10.07 -13.51 4.16
CA GLY A 233 -10.08 -13.15 5.58
C GLY A 233 -11.26 -12.22 5.95
N LYS A 234 -11.49 -11.21 5.14
CA LYS A 234 -12.62 -10.28 5.34
C LYS A 234 -13.98 -10.94 5.13
N MET A 235 -14.09 -11.88 4.19
CA MET A 235 -15.35 -12.62 3.99
C MET A 235 -15.65 -13.53 5.18
N LEU A 236 -14.67 -14.26 5.69
CA LEU A 236 -14.82 -15.13 6.87
C LEU A 236 -15.22 -14.37 8.15
N ASN A 237 -14.89 -13.09 8.23
CA ASN A 237 -15.16 -12.24 9.38
C ASN A 237 -16.16 -11.10 9.06
N SER A 238 -16.94 -11.28 7.99
CA SER A 238 -17.95 -10.29 7.58
C SER A 238 -19.17 -10.32 8.51
N SER A 239 -19.81 -9.16 8.71
CA SER A 239 -21.13 -9.10 9.33
C SER A 239 -22.23 -9.71 8.45
N GLU A 240 -21.98 -9.83 7.14
CA GLU A 240 -22.91 -10.39 6.17
C GLU A 240 -22.75 -11.91 6.10
N GLN A 241 -23.75 -12.65 6.62
CA GLN A 241 -23.73 -14.13 6.68
C GLN A 241 -23.51 -14.80 5.32
N GLU A 242 -23.99 -14.21 4.24
CA GLU A 242 -23.78 -14.75 2.89
C GLU A 242 -22.30 -14.66 2.46
N GLU A 243 -21.58 -13.63 2.88
CA GLU A 243 -20.12 -13.55 2.65
C GLU A 243 -19.37 -14.60 3.48
N VAL A 244 -19.77 -14.79 4.75
CA VAL A 244 -19.18 -15.83 5.61
C VAL A 244 -19.33 -17.21 4.97
N LYS A 245 -20.53 -17.56 4.52
CA LYS A 245 -20.79 -18.85 3.82
C LYS A 245 -19.91 -19.05 2.59
N VAL A 246 -19.68 -17.98 1.81
CA VAL A 246 -18.77 -18.04 0.67
C VAL A 246 -17.32 -18.26 1.14
N GLY A 247 -16.87 -17.49 2.14
CA GLY A 247 -15.53 -17.65 2.70
C GLY A 247 -15.25 -19.08 3.23
N GLU A 248 -16.26 -19.69 3.87
CA GLU A 248 -16.17 -21.06 4.40
C GLU A 248 -16.07 -22.14 3.31
N LYS A 249 -16.69 -21.92 2.15
CA LYS A 249 -16.70 -22.89 1.04
C LYS A 249 -15.43 -22.86 0.19
N VAL A 250 -14.71 -21.74 0.19
CA VAL A 250 -13.51 -21.63 -0.63
C VAL A 250 -12.25 -22.02 0.14
N GLY A 251 -11.28 -22.59 -0.58
CA GLY A 251 -9.92 -22.83 -0.13
C GLY A 251 -8.96 -21.76 -0.64
N VAL A 252 -7.85 -21.56 0.06
CA VAL A 252 -6.74 -20.70 -0.32
C VAL A 252 -5.54 -21.57 -0.67
N PHE A 253 -4.97 -21.40 -1.85
CA PHE A 253 -3.79 -22.11 -2.31
C PHE A 253 -2.71 -21.12 -2.76
N PHE A 254 -1.50 -21.28 -2.26
CA PHE A 254 -0.35 -20.47 -2.63
C PHE A 254 0.37 -21.15 -3.80
N PRO A 255 0.30 -20.62 -5.03
CA PRO A 255 0.94 -21.26 -6.18
C PRO A 255 2.46 -21.05 -6.19
N ASN A 256 3.16 -21.80 -7.06
CA ASN A 256 4.59 -21.69 -7.34
C ASN A 256 5.52 -21.97 -6.15
N GLN A 257 5.09 -22.77 -5.15
CA GLN A 257 5.88 -22.99 -3.93
C GLN A 257 7.22 -23.70 -4.19
N ASP A 258 7.25 -24.62 -5.16
CA ASP A 258 8.44 -25.36 -5.55
C ASP A 258 9.27 -24.64 -6.65
N THR A 259 8.79 -23.49 -7.11
CA THR A 259 9.44 -22.73 -8.20
C THR A 259 9.73 -21.29 -7.80
N THR A 260 9.09 -20.30 -8.40
CA THR A 260 9.38 -18.87 -8.22
C THR A 260 8.79 -18.26 -6.95
N GLY A 261 7.87 -18.95 -6.29
CA GLY A 261 7.09 -18.43 -5.16
C GLY A 261 5.80 -17.70 -5.59
N THR A 262 4.93 -17.51 -4.62
CA THR A 262 3.66 -16.79 -4.82
C THR A 262 3.89 -15.29 -5.00
N HIS A 263 3.21 -14.67 -5.96
CA HIS A 263 3.21 -13.23 -6.12
C HIS A 263 2.68 -12.52 -4.87
N VAL A 264 3.44 -11.55 -4.40
CA VAL A 264 3.04 -10.65 -3.30
C VAL A 264 3.08 -9.20 -3.76
N ASN A 265 2.30 -8.37 -3.11
CA ASN A 265 2.31 -6.93 -3.29
C ASN A 265 2.04 -6.23 -1.96
N VAL A 266 2.23 -4.92 -1.89
CA VAL A 266 2.14 -4.16 -0.65
C VAL A 266 1.09 -3.05 -0.73
N SER A 267 0.50 -2.70 0.42
CA SER A 267 0.12 -1.31 0.66
C SER A 267 1.38 -0.60 1.11
N ALA A 268 1.66 0.57 0.57
CA ALA A 268 2.91 1.26 0.85
C ALA A 268 2.71 2.76 1.05
N ILE A 269 3.69 3.39 1.67
CA ILE A 269 3.71 4.79 2.06
C ILE A 269 4.93 5.48 1.46
N GLY A 270 4.75 6.68 0.91
CA GLY A 270 5.82 7.55 0.44
C GLY A 270 5.71 8.95 1.00
N LEU A 271 6.86 9.55 1.29
CA LEU A 271 6.97 10.95 1.68
C LEU A 271 6.85 11.81 0.41
N THR A 272 5.91 12.76 0.39
CA THR A 272 5.76 13.67 -0.75
C THR A 272 6.98 14.57 -0.89
N LYS A 273 7.32 14.93 -2.13
CA LYS A 273 8.50 15.74 -2.44
C LYS A 273 8.53 17.07 -1.71
N ASP A 274 7.38 17.71 -1.62
CA ASP A 274 7.24 19.08 -1.08
C ASP A 274 6.56 19.09 0.31
N SER A 275 6.67 17.97 1.06
CA SER A 275 6.16 17.85 2.43
C SER A 275 6.65 19.00 3.31
N LYS A 276 5.72 19.64 4.02
CA LYS A 276 5.97 20.77 4.92
C LYS A 276 6.16 20.33 6.37
N ASN A 277 5.78 19.09 6.70
CA ASN A 277 5.87 18.50 8.04
C ASN A 277 6.72 17.22 8.03
N LYS A 278 7.90 17.29 7.37
CA LYS A 278 8.74 16.13 7.07
C LYS A 278 9.09 15.28 8.29
N ASP A 279 9.46 15.92 9.41
CA ASP A 279 9.86 15.17 10.61
C ASP A 279 8.68 14.40 11.20
N ASN A 280 7.49 15.01 11.30
CA ASN A 280 6.27 14.33 11.73
C ASN A 280 5.88 13.20 10.77
N ALA A 281 6.09 13.42 9.46
CA ALA A 281 5.80 12.42 8.43
C ALA A 281 6.70 11.18 8.57
N ILE A 282 8.00 11.38 8.79
CA ILE A 282 8.94 10.27 8.99
C ILE A 282 8.62 9.54 10.30
N GLU A 283 8.34 10.26 11.40
CA GLU A 283 7.93 9.65 12.67
C GLU A 283 6.67 8.78 12.50
N PHE A 284 5.71 9.24 11.69
CA PHE A 284 4.51 8.46 11.38
C PHE A 284 4.81 7.21 10.53
N MET A 285 5.70 7.31 9.53
CA MET A 285 6.13 6.17 8.74
C MET A 285 6.81 5.12 9.64
N GLU A 286 7.69 5.56 10.55
CA GLU A 286 8.36 4.69 11.53
C GLU A 286 7.35 4.03 12.48
N PHE A 287 6.37 4.79 12.96
CA PHE A 287 5.28 4.25 13.79
C PHE A 287 4.50 3.16 13.07
N LEU A 288 4.11 3.37 11.81
CA LEU A 288 3.38 2.36 11.02
C LEU A 288 4.21 1.12 10.71
N SER A 289 5.55 1.21 10.74
CA SER A 289 6.45 0.06 10.60
C SER A 289 6.71 -0.69 11.90
N SER A 290 6.26 -0.16 13.04
CA SER A 290 6.48 -0.76 14.36
C SER A 290 5.74 -2.08 14.54
N ASP A 291 6.22 -2.91 15.47
CA ASP A 291 5.59 -4.19 15.81
C ASP A 291 4.11 -4.03 16.17
N PHE A 292 3.77 -2.96 16.90
CA PHE A 292 2.40 -2.66 17.29
C PHE A 292 1.49 -2.41 16.06
N ALA A 293 1.86 -1.49 15.18
CA ALA A 293 1.02 -1.15 14.03
C ALA A 293 0.94 -2.31 13.03
N GLN A 294 2.03 -3.03 12.83
CA GLN A 294 2.09 -4.20 11.96
C GLN A 294 1.21 -5.35 12.47
N GLY A 295 1.15 -5.55 13.79
CA GLY A 295 0.22 -6.49 14.41
C GLY A 295 -1.25 -6.12 14.16
N GLN A 296 -1.60 -4.83 14.22
CA GLN A 296 -2.97 -4.36 13.92
C GLN A 296 -3.36 -4.63 12.45
N PHE A 297 -2.46 -4.44 11.49
CA PHE A 297 -2.73 -4.79 10.09
C PHE A 297 -3.00 -6.28 9.91
N ALA A 298 -2.24 -7.14 10.60
CA ALA A 298 -2.41 -8.58 10.51
C ALA A 298 -3.73 -9.07 11.13
N GLU A 299 -4.11 -8.56 12.30
CA GLU A 299 -5.28 -9.04 13.05
C GLU A 299 -6.61 -8.54 12.48
N THR A 300 -6.66 -7.32 11.98
CA THR A 300 -7.93 -6.70 11.60
C THR A 300 -8.14 -6.58 10.09
N ASN A 301 -7.08 -6.42 9.32
CA ASN A 301 -7.16 -6.36 7.86
C ASN A 301 -6.84 -7.68 7.18
N TYR A 302 -6.33 -8.68 7.92
CA TYR A 302 -5.90 -9.97 7.37
C TYR A 302 -4.84 -9.81 6.27
N GLU A 303 -3.96 -8.83 6.44
CA GLU A 303 -2.77 -8.60 5.61
C GLU A 303 -1.54 -9.13 6.36
N TYR A 304 -0.57 -9.69 5.64
CA TYR A 304 0.67 -10.13 6.26
C TYR A 304 1.51 -8.90 6.67
N PRO A 305 2.17 -8.94 7.84
CA PRO A 305 3.09 -7.88 8.24
C PRO A 305 4.22 -7.70 7.21
N ALA A 306 4.58 -6.45 6.94
CA ALA A 306 5.79 -6.15 6.18
C ALA A 306 7.04 -6.25 7.08
N ASN A 307 6.88 -6.03 8.39
CA ASN A 307 7.94 -6.18 9.37
C ASN A 307 8.13 -7.68 9.72
N PRO A 308 9.28 -8.29 9.42
CA PRO A 308 9.50 -9.73 9.61
C PRO A 308 9.55 -10.17 11.08
N ASN A 309 9.65 -9.24 12.03
CA ASN A 309 9.60 -9.55 13.47
C ASN A 309 8.17 -9.79 13.96
N VAL A 310 7.16 -9.43 13.20
CA VAL A 310 5.75 -9.54 13.55
C VAL A 310 5.16 -10.81 12.94
N GLN A 311 4.48 -11.60 13.75
CA GLN A 311 3.82 -12.81 13.28
C GLN A 311 2.49 -12.50 12.59
N PRO A 312 2.14 -13.21 11.53
CA PRO A 312 0.78 -13.17 10.97
C PRO A 312 -0.27 -13.57 12.01
N SER A 313 -1.53 -13.12 11.81
CA SER A 313 -2.65 -13.55 12.65
C SER A 313 -2.89 -15.07 12.57
N GLU A 314 -3.64 -15.60 13.53
CA GLU A 314 -3.96 -17.05 13.56
C GLU A 314 -4.70 -17.49 12.30
N LEU A 315 -5.58 -16.65 11.74
CA LEU A 315 -6.23 -16.93 10.47
C LEU A 315 -5.22 -17.06 9.32
N LEU A 316 -4.28 -16.12 9.20
CA LEU A 316 -3.26 -16.16 8.17
C LEU A 316 -2.34 -17.37 8.32
N LYS A 317 -1.98 -17.73 9.56
CA LYS A 317 -1.21 -18.94 9.86
C LYS A 317 -1.96 -20.22 9.49
N SER A 318 -3.30 -20.23 9.61
CA SER A 318 -4.12 -21.39 9.27
C SER A 318 -4.07 -21.76 7.79
N TRP A 319 -3.72 -20.81 6.92
CA TRP A 319 -3.51 -21.06 5.49
C TRP A 319 -2.11 -21.62 5.16
N GLY A 320 -1.23 -21.72 6.17
CA GLY A 320 0.14 -22.22 6.03
C GLY A 320 1.17 -21.13 5.70
N ALA A 321 2.42 -21.50 5.90
CA ALA A 321 3.55 -20.68 5.47
C ALA A 321 3.71 -20.81 3.94
N PHE A 322 4.17 -19.75 3.30
CA PHE A 322 4.42 -19.75 1.86
C PHE A 322 5.71 -19.02 1.50
N LYS A 323 6.29 -19.42 0.37
CA LYS A 323 7.40 -18.75 -0.27
C LYS A 323 6.83 -17.65 -1.18
N ALA A 324 7.21 -16.40 -0.92
CA ALA A 324 6.92 -15.28 -1.82
C ALA A 324 7.92 -15.25 -3.00
N GLN A 325 7.53 -14.61 -4.10
CA GLN A 325 8.45 -14.30 -5.20
C GLN A 325 9.63 -13.46 -4.67
N ASP A 326 10.85 -13.84 -5.05
CA ASP A 326 12.08 -13.14 -4.68
C ASP A 326 12.41 -12.06 -5.73
N ILE A 327 11.62 -10.99 -5.72
CA ILE A 327 11.84 -9.80 -6.56
C ILE A 327 11.70 -8.54 -5.71
N ASN A 328 12.39 -7.47 -6.09
CA ASN A 328 12.08 -6.15 -5.55
C ASN A 328 10.78 -5.63 -6.18
N LEU A 329 9.84 -5.21 -5.35
CA LEU A 329 8.51 -4.79 -5.81
C LEU A 329 8.50 -3.50 -6.66
N SER A 330 9.59 -2.74 -6.74
CA SER A 330 9.73 -1.64 -7.71
C SER A 330 9.59 -2.11 -9.15
N LEU A 331 9.96 -3.38 -9.45
CA LEU A 331 9.82 -3.97 -10.77
C LEU A 331 8.36 -4.04 -11.24
N LEU A 332 7.40 -4.10 -10.32
CA LEU A 332 5.97 -4.12 -10.66
C LEU A 332 5.56 -2.82 -11.36
N GLY A 333 6.09 -1.68 -10.91
CA GLY A 333 5.87 -0.40 -11.57
C GLY A 333 6.73 -0.21 -12.83
N GLU A 334 7.95 -0.78 -12.84
CA GLU A 334 8.83 -0.73 -14.00
C GLU A 334 8.18 -1.41 -15.21
N TYR A 335 7.60 -2.61 -15.02
CA TYR A 335 6.97 -3.40 -16.07
C TYR A 335 5.46 -3.17 -16.25
N ASN A 336 4.83 -2.27 -15.47
CA ASN A 336 3.38 -2.08 -15.52
C ASN A 336 2.85 -1.74 -16.91
N SER A 337 3.46 -0.77 -17.61
CA SER A 337 3.03 -0.36 -18.95
C SER A 337 3.10 -1.51 -19.95
N LYS A 338 4.15 -2.35 -19.86
CA LYS A 338 4.31 -3.53 -20.71
C LYS A 338 3.28 -4.61 -20.37
N ALA A 339 2.97 -4.79 -19.10
CA ALA A 339 1.91 -5.71 -18.68
C ALA A 339 0.54 -5.30 -19.25
N VAL A 340 0.21 -4.01 -19.22
CA VAL A 340 -1.03 -3.48 -19.82
C VAL A 340 -1.05 -3.69 -21.34
N GLU A 341 0.07 -3.47 -22.02
CA GLU A 341 0.20 -3.72 -23.48
C GLU A 341 -0.07 -5.19 -23.80
N ILE A 342 0.56 -6.11 -23.07
CA ILE A 342 0.37 -7.56 -23.24
C ILE A 342 -1.08 -7.96 -22.97
N MET A 343 -1.71 -7.49 -21.87
CA MET A 343 -3.11 -7.77 -21.56
C MET A 343 -4.04 -7.35 -22.72
N ASN A 344 -3.85 -6.14 -23.26
CA ASN A 344 -4.62 -5.67 -24.39
C ASN A 344 -4.42 -6.55 -25.63
N LYS A 345 -3.18 -6.93 -25.94
CA LYS A 345 -2.81 -7.75 -27.08
C LYS A 345 -3.45 -9.15 -27.03
N VAL A 346 -3.46 -9.79 -25.85
CA VAL A 346 -4.03 -11.14 -25.68
C VAL A 346 -5.54 -11.15 -25.45
N GLY A 347 -6.18 -9.99 -25.33
CA GLY A 347 -7.62 -9.87 -25.15
C GLY A 347 -8.09 -10.07 -23.70
N TRP A 348 -7.24 -9.90 -22.72
CA TRP A 348 -7.65 -9.82 -21.33
C TRP A 348 -8.38 -8.48 -21.12
N LYS A 349 -9.70 -8.52 -20.96
CA LYS A 349 -10.57 -7.34 -20.91
C LYS A 349 -10.97 -7.01 -19.48
#